data_54b46503fc9d122d8aef2fa08a1c474e
#
_entry.id   54b46503fc9d122d8aef2fa08a1c474e
#
_cell.length_a   1.000
_cell.length_b   1.000
_cell.length_c   1.000
_cell.angle_alpha   90.00
_cell.angle_beta   90.00
_cell.angle_gamma   90.00
#
_symmetry.space_group_name_H-M   'P 1'
#
loop_
_entity.id
_entity.type
_entity.pdbx_description
1 polymer ?
#
loop_
_entity_poly.entity_id
_entity_poly.type
_entity_poly.pdbx_seq_one_letter_code
_entity_poly.pdbx_strand_id
1 'polypeptide(L)'
;MRKLLFFLFMLVLSLPGQGKDIRILAIGNSFSEDAIEQYLYELALEGGDNLIIGNAYRGGQGLESHWNVVVNNDAAFEYRKVVDGKKTNNTNRTLEACVKDEPWDYITFQQVSQDSGRPETYERYLGNLLDYVKGIVTNNNVKFGLHQTWAYAKNSTP
;
A
#
# COMPACT_ATOMS: atom_id res chain seq x y z
N MET A 1 36.61 28.11 53.34
CA MET A 1 36.35 28.33 51.92
C MET A 1 35.61 27.09 51.36
N ARG A 2 34.29 27.20 51.21
CA ARG A 2 33.42 26.07 50.69
C ARG A 2 33.43 26.15 49.15
N LYS A 3 34.00 25.12 48.52
CA LYS A 3 33.92 24.96 47.05
C LYS A 3 32.52 24.44 46.69
N LEU A 4 31.72 25.27 46.02
CA LEU A 4 30.42 24.94 45.49
C LEU A 4 30.64 24.19 44.17
N LEU A 5 30.38 22.89 44.14
CA LEU A 5 30.40 22.07 42.90
C LEU A 5 29.06 22.24 42.18
N PHE A 6 29.06 22.96 41.06
CA PHE A 6 27.90 23.04 40.17
C PHE A 6 27.87 21.76 39.32
N PHE A 7 26.93 20.87 39.61
CA PHE A 7 26.59 19.76 38.72
C PHE A 7 25.64 20.30 37.61
N LEU A 8 26.18 20.53 36.40
CA LEU A 8 25.37 20.86 35.24
C LEU A 8 24.74 19.55 34.73
N PHE A 9 23.47 19.31 35.08
CA PHE A 9 22.66 18.22 34.56
C PHE A 9 22.27 18.55 33.11
N MET A 10 23.03 18.03 32.15
CA MET A 10 22.70 18.17 30.73
C MET A 10 21.48 17.26 30.44
N LEU A 11 20.28 17.85 30.44
CA LEU A 11 19.06 17.20 30.01
C LEU A 11 19.15 17.03 28.50
N VAL A 12 19.55 15.83 28.03
CA VAL A 12 19.47 15.47 26.61
C VAL A 12 17.99 15.29 26.31
N LEU A 13 17.35 16.32 25.82
CA LEU A 13 16.05 16.23 25.17
C LEU A 13 16.28 15.46 23.86
N SER A 14 16.04 14.17 23.87
CA SER A 14 15.84 13.41 22.63
C SER A 14 14.62 14.01 21.95
N LEU A 15 14.86 14.86 20.96
CA LEU A 15 13.81 15.27 20.02
C LEU A 15 13.30 13.97 19.38
N PRO A 16 12.00 13.69 19.46
CA PRO A 16 11.44 12.60 18.66
C PRO A 16 11.85 12.87 17.22
N GLY A 17 12.52 11.91 16.60
CA GLY A 17 12.83 11.97 15.16
C GLY A 17 11.53 12.27 14.45
N GLN A 18 11.53 13.27 13.58
CA GLN A 18 10.36 13.59 12.78
C GLN A 18 10.09 12.37 11.91
N GLY A 19 8.99 11.66 12.19
CA GLY A 19 8.59 10.46 11.44
C GLY A 19 8.54 10.77 9.95
N LYS A 20 8.93 9.81 9.14
CA LYS A 20 8.91 9.96 7.68
C LYS A 20 7.50 9.74 7.17
N ASP A 21 7.00 10.61 6.29
CA ASP A 21 5.81 10.32 5.51
C ASP A 21 6.12 9.19 4.50
N ILE A 22 5.42 8.09 4.62
CA ILE A 22 5.55 6.93 3.71
C ILE A 22 4.23 6.76 2.97
N ARG A 23 4.29 6.67 1.64
CA ARG A 23 3.13 6.56 0.76
C ARG A 23 3.03 5.16 0.17
N ILE A 24 1.94 4.47 0.44
CA ILE A 24 1.72 3.08 0.03
C ILE A 24 0.44 3.00 -0.79
N LEU A 25 0.52 2.42 -2.00
CA LEU A 25 -0.63 2.07 -2.82
C LEU A 25 -0.75 0.55 -2.94
N ALA A 26 -1.90 -0.01 -2.62
CA ALA A 26 -2.23 -1.37 -3.00
C ALA A 26 -3.12 -1.36 -4.26
N ILE A 27 -2.86 -2.30 -5.17
CA ILE A 27 -3.73 -2.65 -6.29
C ILE A 27 -4.21 -4.07 -6.00
N GLY A 28 -5.47 -4.19 -5.50
CA GLY A 28 -5.90 -5.47 -4.94
C GLY A 28 -7.41 -5.59 -4.71
N ASN A 29 -7.73 -6.43 -3.75
CA ASN A 29 -9.11 -6.82 -3.42
C ASN A 29 -9.30 -6.86 -1.89
N SER A 30 -10.21 -7.70 -1.35
CA SER A 30 -10.49 -7.77 0.08
C SER A 30 -9.25 -8.05 0.95
N PHE A 31 -8.25 -8.77 0.45
CA PHE A 31 -7.01 -8.99 1.21
C PHE A 31 -6.17 -7.70 1.35
N SER A 32 -6.16 -6.82 0.35
CA SER A 32 -5.52 -5.51 0.51
C SER A 32 -6.29 -4.62 1.48
N GLU A 33 -7.63 -4.69 1.49
CA GLU A 33 -8.45 -4.01 2.49
C GLU A 33 -8.05 -4.44 3.91
N ASP A 34 -7.99 -5.75 4.17
CA ASP A 34 -7.62 -6.29 5.48
C ASP A 34 -6.18 -5.92 5.87
N ALA A 35 -5.26 -5.93 4.92
CA ALA A 35 -3.84 -5.72 5.21
C ALA A 35 -3.48 -4.26 5.48
N ILE A 36 -4.06 -3.30 4.76
CA ILE A 36 -3.59 -1.92 4.80
C ILE A 36 -4.61 -0.90 5.30
N GLU A 37 -5.91 -1.22 5.30
CA GLU A 37 -6.94 -0.25 5.67
C GLU A 37 -7.41 -0.37 7.12
N GLN A 38 -7.10 -1.49 7.81
CA GLN A 38 -7.61 -1.76 9.15
C GLN A 38 -6.76 -1.10 10.24
N TYR A 39 -5.49 -1.45 10.34
CA TYR A 39 -4.64 -1.06 11.47
C TYR A 39 -3.25 -0.56 11.06
N LEU A 40 -2.90 -0.59 9.77
CA LEU A 40 -1.54 -0.29 9.33
C LEU A 40 -1.14 1.15 9.65
N TYR A 41 -2.08 2.10 9.54
CA TYR A 41 -1.84 3.49 9.88
C TYR A 41 -1.45 3.67 11.35
N GLU A 42 -2.26 3.10 12.26
CA GLU A 42 -2.05 3.22 13.71
C GLU A 42 -0.77 2.52 14.14
N LEU A 43 -0.47 1.35 13.57
CA LEU A 43 0.77 0.61 13.85
C LEU A 43 2.01 1.39 13.42
N ALA A 44 1.96 2.05 12.27
CA ALA A 44 3.07 2.86 11.80
C ALA A 44 3.26 4.12 12.65
N LEU A 45 2.15 4.76 13.03
CA LEU A 45 2.16 5.93 13.90
C LEU A 45 2.79 5.63 15.26
N GLU A 46 2.46 4.48 15.87
CA GLU A 46 3.10 3.99 17.09
C GLU A 46 4.61 3.71 16.89
N GLY A 47 5.01 3.31 15.68
CA GLY A 47 6.41 3.15 15.27
C GLY A 47 7.15 4.46 15.00
N GLY A 48 6.44 5.60 15.01
CA GLY A 48 6.98 6.93 14.75
C GLY A 48 6.95 7.35 13.28
N ASP A 49 6.30 6.59 12.39
CA ASP A 49 6.12 6.92 10.97
C ASP A 49 4.67 7.34 10.68
N ASN A 50 4.50 8.25 9.73
CA ASN A 50 3.19 8.65 9.23
C ASN A 50 2.93 8.01 7.86
N LEU A 51 1.74 7.38 7.67
CA LEU A 51 1.38 6.74 6.42
C LEU A 51 0.30 7.52 5.66
N ILE A 52 0.50 7.62 4.36
CA ILE A 52 -0.56 7.90 3.39
C ILE A 52 -0.84 6.60 2.65
N ILE A 53 -2.03 6.06 2.82
CA ILE A 53 -2.40 4.76 2.27
C ILE A 53 -3.43 4.96 1.17
N GLY A 54 -3.18 4.38 -0.01
CA GLY A 54 -4.14 4.25 -1.09
C GLY A 54 -4.45 2.78 -1.36
N ASN A 55 -5.68 2.47 -1.69
CA ASN A 55 -6.10 1.16 -2.16
C ASN A 55 -6.93 1.31 -3.44
N ALA A 56 -6.37 0.93 -4.57
CA ALA A 56 -7.09 0.75 -5.82
C ALA A 56 -7.82 -0.60 -5.74
N TYR A 57 -8.99 -0.57 -5.11
CA TYR A 57 -9.75 -1.73 -4.68
C TYR A 57 -10.72 -2.22 -5.75
N ARG A 58 -10.76 -3.54 -5.94
CA ARG A 58 -11.82 -4.23 -6.68
C ARG A 58 -12.12 -5.56 -6.01
N GLY A 59 -13.25 -5.65 -5.32
CA GLY A 59 -13.65 -6.83 -4.54
C GLY A 59 -13.66 -8.12 -5.36
N GLY A 60 -12.96 -9.17 -4.87
CA GLY A 60 -12.91 -10.49 -5.52
C GLY A 60 -12.19 -10.54 -6.87
N GLN A 61 -11.48 -9.47 -7.28
CA GLN A 61 -10.80 -9.41 -8.57
C GLN A 61 -9.31 -9.73 -8.45
N GLY A 62 -8.77 -10.42 -9.46
CA GLY A 62 -7.36 -10.78 -9.57
C GLY A 62 -6.63 -9.99 -10.66
N LEU A 63 -5.37 -10.36 -10.91
CA LEU A 63 -4.48 -9.67 -11.85
C LEU A 63 -5.04 -9.57 -13.27
N GLU A 64 -5.66 -10.64 -13.79
CA GLU A 64 -6.31 -10.63 -15.11
C GLU A 64 -7.40 -9.57 -15.19
N SER A 65 -8.28 -9.53 -14.19
CA SER A 65 -9.39 -8.59 -14.18
C SER A 65 -8.91 -7.14 -14.01
N HIS A 66 -7.86 -6.91 -13.23
CA HIS A 66 -7.21 -5.60 -13.13
C HIS A 66 -6.61 -5.17 -14.47
N TRP A 67 -5.93 -6.09 -15.16
CA TRP A 67 -5.37 -5.81 -16.49
C TRP A 67 -6.43 -5.47 -17.52
N ASN A 68 -7.52 -6.24 -17.57
CA ASN A 68 -8.60 -6.03 -18.55
C ASN A 68 -9.22 -4.62 -18.42
N VAL A 69 -9.45 -4.12 -17.21
CA VAL A 69 -9.99 -2.75 -17.04
C VAL A 69 -8.96 -1.67 -17.35
N VAL A 70 -7.67 -1.96 -17.18
CA VAL A 70 -6.60 -1.02 -17.58
C VAL A 70 -6.53 -0.90 -19.09
N VAL A 71 -6.56 -2.00 -19.84
CA VAL A 71 -6.54 -2.00 -21.31
C VAL A 71 -7.72 -1.22 -21.90
N ASN A 72 -8.90 -1.33 -21.27
CA ASN A 72 -10.11 -0.64 -21.70
C ASN A 72 -10.19 0.81 -21.17
N ASN A 73 -9.26 1.21 -20.30
CA ASN A 73 -9.30 2.47 -19.55
C ASN A 73 -10.61 2.67 -18.76
N ASP A 74 -11.12 1.57 -18.17
CA ASP A 74 -12.37 1.57 -17.43
C ASP A 74 -12.19 2.21 -16.05
N ALA A 75 -13.12 3.06 -15.65
CA ALA A 75 -13.19 3.64 -14.31
C ALA A 75 -13.84 2.65 -13.31
N ALA A 76 -13.20 1.49 -13.11
CA ALA A 76 -13.77 0.35 -12.39
C ALA A 76 -13.22 0.17 -10.95
N PHE A 77 -12.33 1.05 -10.50
CA PHE A 77 -11.76 0.98 -9.16
C PHE A 77 -12.58 1.81 -8.16
N GLU A 78 -12.72 1.27 -6.98
CA GLU A 78 -13.05 2.00 -5.77
C GLU A 78 -11.73 2.43 -5.14
N TYR A 79 -11.44 3.72 -5.18
CA TYR A 79 -10.21 4.25 -4.64
C TYR A 79 -10.42 4.68 -3.19
N ARG A 80 -9.85 3.94 -2.27
CA ARG A 80 -9.93 4.16 -0.83
C ARG A 80 -8.61 4.76 -0.36
N LYS A 81 -8.68 5.85 0.40
CA LYS A 81 -7.48 6.56 0.85
C LYS A 81 -7.56 6.84 2.35
N VAL A 82 -6.45 6.61 3.05
CA VAL A 82 -6.29 6.98 4.47
C VAL A 82 -5.21 8.06 4.56
N VAL A 83 -5.58 9.21 5.12
CA VAL A 83 -4.67 10.34 5.41
C VAL A 83 -4.99 10.82 6.82
N ASP A 84 -3.99 10.97 7.66
CA ASP A 84 -4.14 11.36 9.06
C ASP A 84 -5.20 10.51 9.81
N GLY A 85 -5.20 9.20 9.55
CA GLY A 85 -6.16 8.25 10.11
C GLY A 85 -7.59 8.37 9.58
N LYS A 86 -7.86 9.27 8.62
CA LYS A 86 -9.19 9.46 8.06
C LYS A 86 -9.33 8.75 6.73
N LYS A 87 -10.28 7.82 6.65
CA LYS A 87 -10.60 7.07 5.43
C LYS A 87 -11.58 7.84 4.56
N THR A 88 -11.27 7.93 3.27
CA THR A 88 -12.15 8.42 2.21
C THR A 88 -12.33 7.35 1.15
N ASN A 89 -13.43 7.42 0.40
CA ASN A 89 -13.76 6.46 -0.64
C ASN A 89 -14.28 7.18 -1.88
N ASN A 90 -13.64 6.94 -3.02
CA ASN A 90 -14.02 7.51 -4.32
C ASN A 90 -14.24 6.36 -5.32
N THR A 91 -15.46 6.17 -5.75
CA THR A 91 -15.81 5.18 -6.76
C THR A 91 -15.52 5.68 -8.19
N ASN A 92 -15.59 4.77 -9.16
CA ASN A 92 -15.43 5.08 -10.58
C ASN A 92 -14.08 5.77 -10.90
N ARG A 93 -12.98 5.20 -10.38
CA ARG A 93 -11.62 5.66 -10.69
C ARG A 93 -10.93 4.73 -11.65
N THR A 94 -10.15 5.29 -12.57
CA THR A 94 -9.21 4.50 -13.38
C THR A 94 -7.98 4.15 -12.55
N LEU A 95 -7.24 3.11 -12.91
CA LEU A 95 -5.98 2.79 -12.24
C LEU A 95 -4.98 3.94 -12.37
N GLU A 96 -4.91 4.58 -13.54
CA GLU A 96 -4.06 5.75 -13.77
C GLU A 96 -4.33 6.87 -12.77
N ALA A 97 -5.60 7.18 -12.51
CA ALA A 97 -5.98 8.21 -11.55
C ALA A 97 -5.57 7.84 -10.11
N CYS A 98 -5.61 6.55 -9.74
CA CYS A 98 -5.15 6.11 -8.42
C CYS A 98 -3.61 6.18 -8.29
N VAL A 99 -2.88 5.76 -9.34
CA VAL A 99 -1.41 5.77 -9.36
C VAL A 99 -0.85 7.18 -9.36
N LYS A 100 -1.47 8.12 -10.07
CA LYS A 100 -1.00 9.52 -10.17
C LYS A 100 -1.43 10.41 -8.99
N ASP A 101 -2.25 9.92 -8.07
CA ASP A 101 -2.77 10.72 -6.96
C ASP A 101 -1.69 11.14 -5.96
N GLU A 102 -0.69 10.29 -5.73
CA GLU A 102 0.44 10.57 -4.83
C GLU A 102 1.77 10.13 -5.48
N PRO A 103 2.90 10.69 -5.04
CA PRO A 103 4.23 10.14 -5.37
C PRO A 103 4.55 8.93 -4.49
N TRP A 104 3.89 7.80 -4.76
CA TRP A 104 3.98 6.57 -3.97
C TRP A 104 5.41 6.11 -3.74
N ASP A 105 5.74 5.72 -2.50
CA ASP A 105 7.01 5.09 -2.14
C ASP A 105 6.97 3.58 -2.39
N TYR A 106 5.78 2.98 -2.21
CA TYR A 106 5.53 1.56 -2.42
C TYR A 106 4.23 1.34 -3.18
N ILE A 107 4.26 0.46 -4.18
CA ILE A 107 3.06 -0.02 -4.86
C ILE A 107 3.06 -1.54 -4.83
N THR A 108 1.95 -2.13 -4.36
CA THR A 108 1.80 -3.58 -4.28
C THR A 108 0.70 -4.06 -5.22
N PHE A 109 0.93 -5.25 -5.78
CA PHE A 109 -0.04 -5.99 -6.58
C PHE A 109 -0.49 -7.22 -5.82
N GLN A 110 -1.71 -7.68 -6.07
CA GLN A 110 -2.27 -8.83 -5.39
C GLN A 110 -3.07 -9.70 -6.33
N GLN A 111 -2.88 -11.02 -6.21
CA GLN A 111 -3.72 -12.00 -6.89
C GLN A 111 -4.97 -12.30 -6.04
N VAL A 112 -6.03 -12.71 -6.70
CA VAL A 112 -7.22 -13.25 -6.02
C VAL A 112 -6.89 -14.60 -5.35
N SER A 113 -7.56 -14.92 -4.25
CA SER A 113 -7.18 -16.06 -3.39
C SER A 113 -7.16 -17.40 -4.12
N GLN A 114 -8.15 -17.70 -4.96
CA GLN A 114 -8.24 -18.97 -5.69
C GLN A 114 -7.11 -19.16 -6.72
N ASP A 115 -6.49 -18.08 -7.18
CA ASP A 115 -5.38 -18.11 -8.12
C ASP A 115 -4.01 -17.86 -7.48
N SER A 116 -3.98 -17.55 -6.18
CA SER A 116 -2.76 -17.14 -5.48
C SER A 116 -1.66 -18.22 -5.42
N GLY A 117 -2.04 -19.50 -5.48
CA GLY A 117 -1.13 -20.63 -5.56
C GLY A 117 -0.80 -21.10 -6.97
N ARG A 118 -1.20 -20.38 -8.02
CA ARG A 118 -1.09 -20.79 -9.42
C ARG A 118 -0.14 -19.85 -10.18
N PRO A 119 1.16 -20.20 -10.33
CA PRO A 119 2.19 -19.34 -10.92
C PRO A 119 1.82 -18.83 -12.32
N GLU A 120 1.19 -19.68 -13.14
CA GLU A 120 0.78 -19.36 -14.50
C GLU A 120 -0.19 -18.18 -14.60
N THR A 121 -0.93 -17.90 -13.52
CA THR A 121 -1.86 -16.75 -13.46
C THR A 121 -1.16 -15.43 -13.20
N TYR A 122 0.07 -15.47 -12.70
CA TYR A 122 0.92 -14.28 -12.51
C TYR A 122 1.68 -13.92 -13.77
N GLU A 123 2.29 -14.90 -14.42
CA GLU A 123 3.20 -14.72 -15.57
C GLU A 123 2.59 -13.86 -16.67
N ARG A 124 1.31 -14.04 -16.94
CA ARG A 124 0.63 -13.36 -18.03
C ARG A 124 0.24 -11.90 -17.73
N TYR A 125 -0.15 -11.61 -16.50
CA TYR A 125 -0.82 -10.32 -16.20
C TYR A 125 -0.02 -9.42 -15.28
N LEU A 126 0.81 -9.96 -14.37
CA LEU A 126 1.61 -9.17 -13.44
C LEU A 126 2.63 -8.31 -14.18
N GLY A 127 3.32 -8.89 -15.17
CA GLY A 127 4.29 -8.15 -16.00
C GLY A 127 3.66 -6.95 -16.68
N ASN A 128 2.53 -7.15 -17.34
CA ASN A 128 1.80 -6.09 -18.05
C ASN A 128 1.34 -4.97 -17.10
N LEU A 129 0.76 -5.34 -15.95
CA LEU A 129 0.34 -4.35 -14.93
C LEU A 129 1.52 -3.58 -14.36
N LEU A 130 2.61 -4.27 -14.07
CA LEU A 130 3.83 -3.65 -13.56
C LEU A 130 4.43 -2.66 -14.56
N ASP A 131 4.53 -3.04 -15.84
CA ASP A 131 5.08 -2.18 -16.89
C ASP A 131 4.17 -0.97 -17.14
N TYR A 132 2.87 -1.16 -17.15
CA TYR A 132 1.92 -0.05 -17.23
C TYR A 132 2.09 0.93 -16.06
N VAL A 133 2.11 0.43 -14.82
CA VAL A 133 2.23 1.27 -13.63
C VAL A 133 3.58 1.99 -13.60
N LYS A 134 4.69 1.32 -13.97
CA LYS A 134 6.01 1.95 -14.12
C LYS A 134 6.00 3.11 -15.11
N GLY A 135 5.20 3.01 -16.16
CA GLY A 135 5.08 4.07 -17.18
C GLY A 135 4.34 5.32 -16.72
N ILE A 136 3.60 5.25 -15.61
CA ILE A 136 2.71 6.34 -15.18
C ILE A 136 2.98 6.86 -13.76
N VAL A 137 3.86 6.21 -12.97
CA VAL A 137 4.22 6.68 -11.62
C VAL A 137 4.86 8.06 -11.64
N THR A 138 4.64 8.83 -10.59
CA THR A 138 5.20 10.17 -10.42
C THR A 138 6.49 10.19 -9.59
N ASN A 139 6.78 9.10 -8.85
CA ASN A 139 8.01 8.89 -8.08
C ASN A 139 8.89 7.84 -8.76
N ASN A 140 10.01 8.25 -9.35
CA ASN A 140 10.94 7.32 -10.03
C ASN A 140 11.68 6.36 -9.08
N ASN A 141 11.61 6.59 -7.77
CA ASN A 141 12.24 5.73 -6.75
C ASN A 141 11.24 4.76 -6.11
N VAL A 142 10.00 4.65 -6.65
CA VAL A 142 8.96 3.76 -6.15
C VAL A 142 9.44 2.31 -6.12
N LYS A 143 9.12 1.60 -5.05
CA LYS A 143 9.39 0.17 -4.90
C LYS A 143 8.11 -0.61 -5.15
N PHE A 144 8.25 -1.72 -5.87
CA PHE A 144 7.14 -2.61 -6.18
C PHE A 144 7.20 -3.87 -5.34
N GLY A 145 6.05 -4.37 -4.93
CA GLY A 145 5.90 -5.58 -4.15
C GLY A 145 4.73 -6.44 -4.63
N LEU A 146 4.78 -7.72 -4.31
CA LEU A 146 3.66 -8.63 -4.46
C LEU A 146 3.09 -8.92 -3.07
N HIS A 147 1.82 -8.59 -2.88
CA HIS A 147 1.12 -8.91 -1.65
C HIS A 147 0.73 -10.39 -1.66
N GLN A 148 1.36 -11.16 -0.78
CA GLN A 148 1.06 -12.58 -0.62
C GLN A 148 -0.17 -12.76 0.25
N THR A 149 -1.15 -13.52 -0.25
CA THR A 149 -2.31 -13.94 0.55
C THR A 149 -1.94 -15.13 1.44
N TRP A 150 -2.77 -15.43 2.45
CA TRP A 150 -2.61 -16.66 3.22
C TRP A 150 -2.94 -17.90 2.39
N ALA A 151 -2.34 -19.01 2.75
CA ALA A 151 -2.61 -20.30 2.10
C ALA A 151 -3.97 -20.86 2.53
N TYR A 152 -4.62 -21.56 1.62
CA TYR A 152 -5.79 -22.37 1.95
C TYR A 152 -5.40 -23.55 2.86
N ALA A 153 -6.32 -23.98 3.70
CA ALA A 153 -6.15 -25.21 4.46
C ALA A 153 -6.05 -26.42 3.49
N LYS A 154 -5.25 -27.42 3.85
CA LYS A 154 -4.96 -28.59 3.00
C LYS A 154 -6.22 -29.30 2.44
N ASN A 155 -7.31 -29.23 3.18
CA ASN A 155 -8.60 -29.88 2.87
C ASN A 155 -9.70 -28.88 2.44
N SER A 156 -9.36 -27.65 2.18
CA SER A 156 -10.31 -26.68 1.61
C SER A 156 -10.32 -26.78 0.09
N THR A 157 -11.46 -26.58 -0.51
CA THR A 157 -11.61 -26.32 -1.94
C THR A 157 -11.75 -24.82 -2.15
N PRO A 158 -10.88 -24.20 -2.95
CA PRO A 158 -10.98 -22.78 -3.27
C PRO A 158 -12.22 -22.45 -4.11
#